data_7ed9334e00a1edd9bc634c144f7bdda5
#
_entry.id   7ed9334e00a1edd9bc634c144f7bdda5
#
_cell.length_a   1.000
_cell.length_b   1.000
_cell.length_c   1.000
_cell.angle_alpha   90.00
_cell.angle_beta   90.00
_cell.angle_gamma   90.00
#
_symmetry.space_group_name_H-M   'P 1'
#
loop_
_entity.id
_entity.type
_entity.pdbx_description
1 polymer ?
#
loop_
_entity_poly.entity_id
_entity_poly.type
_entity_poly.pdbx_seq_one_letter_code
_entity_poly.pdbx_strand_id
1 'polypeptide(L)'
;MIVHVANPIYDSVFKYIMEDERIAKTILSALLKKEVVHVTIRPHEYSNTTRDTLSMFRIDFAATVREREGNETKDRIVLIELQKTWLNTETLRFRQYLGAQYNNKSNIRDADEKGFAYPMVAVYLLGHKVGNIKEPIVYVNHDVFDYNGNVVEDGNTEPFVESLTHNSIIVQIPLLQGNVNNRLEKVLSVFDQTNVEGDTQQVLKIDEDKYADDNDMLYVLHKLTAAAANSEMRQDMNVEDE
;
A
#
# COMPACT_ATOMS: atom_id res chain seq x y z
N MET A 1 15.31 22.05 4.72
CA MET A 1 16.45 21.42 5.46
C MET A 1 16.64 20.00 4.98
N ILE A 2 17.90 19.56 4.78
CA ILE A 2 18.15 18.17 4.36
C ILE A 2 18.11 17.26 5.59
N VAL A 3 17.33 16.18 5.50
CA VAL A 3 17.22 15.14 6.52
C VAL A 3 17.64 13.78 5.95
N HIS A 4 18.21 12.94 6.79
CA HIS A 4 18.60 11.57 6.47
C HIS A 4 17.56 10.61 7.07
N VAL A 5 16.88 9.85 6.25
CA VAL A 5 15.79 8.99 6.64
C VAL A 5 16.10 7.54 6.32
N ALA A 6 15.61 6.60 7.14
CA ALA A 6 15.70 5.19 6.82
C ALA A 6 14.89 4.90 5.54
N ASN A 7 15.45 4.10 4.67
CA ASN A 7 14.84 3.79 3.39
C ASN A 7 13.63 2.83 3.56
N PRO A 8 12.41 3.25 3.25
CA PRO A 8 11.22 2.42 3.45
C PRO A 8 11.08 1.28 2.42
N ILE A 9 12.09 1.05 1.58
CA ILE A 9 12.15 -0.16 0.76
C ILE A 9 12.52 -1.40 1.59
N TYR A 10 13.19 -1.23 2.73
CA TYR A 10 13.45 -2.33 3.68
C TYR A 10 12.17 -2.76 4.38
N ASP A 11 11.99 -4.06 4.56
CA ASP A 11 10.78 -4.64 5.15
C ASP A 11 10.60 -4.22 6.60
N SER A 12 11.70 -4.19 7.36
CA SER A 12 11.75 -3.71 8.75
C SER A 12 11.31 -2.25 8.88
N VAL A 13 11.83 -1.36 8.04
CA VAL A 13 11.47 0.07 8.02
C VAL A 13 10.03 0.26 7.59
N PHE A 14 9.61 -0.44 6.52
CA PHE A 14 8.26 -0.35 6.01
C PHE A 14 7.23 -0.81 7.05
N LYS A 15 7.47 -1.94 7.71
CA LYS A 15 6.64 -2.43 8.81
C LYS A 15 6.53 -1.40 9.92
N TYR A 16 7.66 -0.87 10.37
CA TYR A 16 7.73 0.11 11.45
C TYR A 16 6.89 1.36 11.18
N ILE A 17 6.89 1.89 9.95
CA ILE A 17 6.06 3.04 9.60
C ILE A 17 4.59 2.68 9.41
N MET A 18 4.29 1.51 8.85
CA MET A 18 2.91 1.09 8.59
C MET A 18 2.18 0.61 9.84
N GLU A 19 2.88 0.26 10.92
CA GLU A 19 2.30 0.00 12.25
C GLU A 19 1.81 1.29 12.94
N ASP A 20 2.25 2.46 12.48
CA ASP A 20 1.74 3.75 12.95
C ASP A 20 0.45 4.11 12.20
N GLU A 21 -0.68 4.15 12.91
CA GLU A 21 -2.01 4.39 12.30
C GLU A 21 -2.06 5.71 11.52
N ARG A 22 -1.42 6.78 12.01
CA ARG A 22 -1.41 8.07 11.32
C ARG A 22 -0.69 7.97 9.99
N ILE A 23 0.45 7.28 9.94
CA ILE A 23 1.22 7.07 8.72
C ILE A 23 0.47 6.15 7.76
N ALA A 24 -0.06 5.03 8.25
CA ALA A 24 -0.85 4.11 7.44
C ALA A 24 -2.05 4.84 6.79
N LYS A 25 -2.80 5.63 7.56
CA LYS A 25 -3.89 6.48 7.03
C LYS A 25 -3.41 7.45 5.97
N THR A 26 -2.28 8.11 6.20
CA THR A 26 -1.70 9.07 5.25
C THR A 26 -1.37 8.39 3.91
N ILE A 27 -0.67 7.26 3.96
CA ILE A 27 -0.25 6.51 2.77
C ILE A 27 -1.46 5.92 2.05
N LEU A 28 -2.34 5.24 2.78
CA LEU A 28 -3.50 4.58 2.20
C LEU A 28 -4.51 5.58 1.63
N SER A 29 -4.73 6.73 2.30
CA SER A 29 -5.61 7.79 1.75
C SER A 29 -5.08 8.33 0.43
N ALA A 30 -3.77 8.53 0.30
CA ALA A 30 -3.17 9.00 -0.93
C ALA A 30 -3.28 7.96 -2.07
N LEU A 31 -3.00 6.69 -1.78
CA LEU A 31 -3.08 5.58 -2.74
C LEU A 31 -4.52 5.34 -3.22
N LEU A 32 -5.47 5.30 -2.29
CA LEU A 32 -6.89 5.08 -2.60
C LEU A 32 -7.57 6.31 -3.22
N LYS A 33 -6.94 7.50 -3.10
CA LYS A 33 -7.56 8.81 -3.43
C LYS A 33 -8.88 9.04 -2.70
N LYS A 34 -8.99 8.52 -1.49
CA LYS A 34 -10.16 8.60 -0.60
C LYS A 34 -9.69 8.88 0.82
N GLU A 35 -10.54 9.50 1.64
CA GLU A 35 -10.25 9.71 3.05
C GLU A 35 -10.33 8.38 3.81
N VAL A 36 -9.22 7.93 4.38
CA VAL A 36 -9.17 6.80 5.31
C VAL A 36 -9.28 7.33 6.73
N VAL A 37 -10.38 7.08 7.41
CA VAL A 37 -10.68 7.62 8.75
C VAL A 37 -10.14 6.75 9.87
N HIS A 38 -10.10 5.44 9.65
CA HIS A 38 -9.56 4.47 10.60
C HIS A 38 -8.88 3.31 9.87
N VAL A 39 -7.82 2.76 10.47
CA VAL A 39 -7.08 1.61 9.95
C VAL A 39 -6.81 0.62 11.07
N THR A 40 -7.09 -0.64 10.83
CA THR A 40 -6.69 -1.75 11.71
C THR A 40 -5.81 -2.71 10.93
N ILE A 41 -4.63 -3.01 11.46
CA ILE A 41 -3.78 -4.09 10.93
C ILE A 41 -4.43 -5.41 11.30
N ARG A 42 -4.58 -6.29 10.32
CA ARG A 42 -5.14 -7.62 10.53
C ARG A 42 -4.02 -8.63 10.79
N PRO A 43 -4.14 -9.49 11.81
CA PRO A 43 -3.15 -10.53 12.05
C PRO A 43 -3.12 -11.52 10.87
N HIS A 44 -1.92 -11.91 10.45
CA HIS A 44 -1.75 -12.96 9.46
C HIS A 44 -2.03 -14.32 10.11
N GLU A 45 -3.05 -15.02 9.67
CA GLU A 45 -3.36 -16.39 10.11
C GLU A 45 -2.40 -17.44 9.53
N TYR A 46 -1.53 -17.06 8.60
CA TYR A 46 -0.61 -17.97 7.93
C TYR A 46 0.85 -17.61 8.21
N SER A 47 1.39 -18.19 9.28
CA SER A 47 2.83 -18.31 9.44
C SER A 47 3.31 -19.44 8.50
N ASN A 48 3.70 -19.12 7.28
CA ASN A 48 4.51 -20.04 6.50
C ASN A 48 5.90 -20.11 7.13
N THR A 49 6.16 -21.22 7.84
CA THR A 49 7.42 -21.57 8.48
C THR A 49 8.50 -22.00 7.49
N THR A 50 8.43 -21.63 6.26
CA THR A 50 9.52 -21.79 5.30
C THR A 50 10.34 -20.51 5.29
N ARG A 51 11.61 -20.64 5.69
CA ARG A 51 12.69 -19.66 5.54
C ARG A 51 12.95 -19.38 4.05
N ASP A 52 11.97 -18.84 3.35
CA ASP A 52 12.16 -18.35 2.00
C ASP A 52 12.41 -16.85 2.05
N THR A 53 13.68 -16.54 1.90
CA THR A 53 14.27 -15.26 1.49
C THR A 53 13.39 -14.01 1.52
N LEU A 54 13.82 -13.06 2.29
CA LEU A 54 13.52 -11.65 2.55
C LEU A 54 13.04 -10.76 1.36
N SER A 55 12.44 -11.31 0.33
CA SER A 55 12.13 -10.57 -0.90
C SER A 55 10.69 -10.05 -1.03
N MET A 56 9.82 -10.41 -0.09
CA MET A 56 8.41 -9.99 -0.15
C MET A 56 7.85 -9.65 1.22
N PHE A 57 7.32 -8.46 1.34
CA PHE A 57 6.61 -7.98 2.52
C PHE A 57 5.11 -7.88 2.25
N ARG A 58 4.29 -8.23 3.25
CA ARG A 58 2.84 -8.19 3.20
C ARG A 58 2.24 -7.63 4.48
N ILE A 59 1.29 -6.71 4.34
CA ILE A 59 0.43 -6.26 5.44
C ILE A 59 -1.02 -6.22 4.95
N ASP A 60 -1.92 -6.77 5.76
CA ASP A 60 -3.35 -6.72 5.53
C ASP A 60 -3.98 -5.68 6.46
N PHE A 61 -4.82 -4.83 5.90
CA PHE A 61 -5.54 -3.81 6.63
C PHE A 61 -7.05 -3.96 6.45
N ALA A 62 -7.80 -3.66 7.50
CA ALA A 62 -9.19 -3.24 7.38
C ALA A 62 -9.22 -1.71 7.54
N ALA A 63 -9.58 -1.00 6.49
CA ALA A 63 -9.65 0.45 6.47
C ALA A 63 -11.10 0.91 6.40
N THR A 64 -11.47 1.87 7.24
CA THR A 64 -12.73 2.61 7.11
C THR A 64 -12.48 3.79 6.18
N VAL A 65 -13.07 3.73 5.00
CA VAL A 65 -12.94 4.74 3.94
C VAL A 65 -14.21 5.58 3.91
N ARG A 66 -14.04 6.90 3.87
CA ARG A 66 -15.13 7.85 3.76
C ARG A 66 -15.44 8.14 2.30
N GLU A 67 -16.67 7.88 1.89
CA GLU A 67 -17.16 8.11 0.55
C GLU A 67 -18.28 9.16 0.57
N ARG A 68 -18.35 9.99 -0.50
CA ARG A 68 -19.43 10.94 -0.69
C ARG A 68 -20.40 10.38 -1.73
N GLU A 69 -21.65 10.20 -1.32
CA GLU A 69 -22.78 9.86 -2.20
C GLU A 69 -23.71 11.07 -2.28
N GLY A 70 -23.53 11.93 -3.31
CA GLY A 70 -24.26 13.20 -3.41
C GLY A 70 -23.94 14.16 -2.27
N ASN A 71 -24.92 14.46 -1.43
CA ASN A 71 -24.79 15.33 -0.25
C ASN A 71 -24.52 14.56 1.06
N GLU A 72 -24.53 13.25 1.02
CA GLU A 72 -24.32 12.41 2.20
C GLU A 72 -22.88 11.87 2.23
N THR A 73 -22.39 11.62 3.44
CA THR A 73 -21.10 11.00 3.69
C THR A 73 -21.33 9.63 4.33
N LYS A 74 -20.77 8.60 3.75
CA LYS A 74 -20.91 7.22 4.22
C LYS A 74 -19.54 6.62 4.47
N ASP A 75 -19.38 6.00 5.61
CA ASP A 75 -18.17 5.28 5.94
C ASP A 75 -18.34 3.79 5.56
N ARG A 76 -17.32 3.25 4.89
CA ARG A 76 -17.33 1.90 4.34
C ARG A 76 -16.03 1.18 4.69
N ILE A 77 -16.13 -0.09 5.11
CA ILE A 77 -14.95 -0.92 5.34
C ILE A 77 -14.45 -1.47 4.01
N VAL A 78 -13.16 -1.31 3.78
CA VAL A 78 -12.44 -1.84 2.60
C VAL A 78 -11.25 -2.65 3.11
N LEU A 79 -11.07 -3.85 2.61
CA LEU A 79 -9.89 -4.66 2.87
C LEU A 79 -8.77 -4.23 1.93
N ILE A 80 -7.59 -4.01 2.49
CA ILE A 80 -6.42 -3.61 1.71
C ILE A 80 -5.34 -4.65 1.92
N GLU A 81 -5.00 -5.34 0.86
CA GLU A 81 -3.88 -6.26 0.76
C GLU A 81 -2.69 -5.47 0.21
N LEU A 82 -1.70 -5.14 1.05
CA LEU A 82 -0.53 -4.41 0.63
C LEU A 82 0.67 -5.34 0.56
N GLN A 83 1.28 -5.40 -0.60
CA GLN A 83 2.41 -6.28 -0.91
C GLN A 83 3.55 -5.46 -1.52
N LYS A 84 4.77 -5.74 -1.06
CA LYS A 84 5.99 -5.11 -1.57
C LYS A 84 6.96 -6.22 -2.01
N THR A 85 7.57 -6.09 -3.18
CA THR A 85 8.58 -7.03 -3.67
C THR A 85 9.57 -6.37 -4.61
N TRP A 86 10.79 -6.88 -4.61
CA TRP A 86 11.85 -6.54 -5.58
C TRP A 86 11.94 -7.54 -6.74
N LEU A 87 11.41 -8.74 -6.57
CA LEU A 87 11.49 -9.80 -7.56
C LEU A 87 10.31 -9.74 -8.54
N ASN A 88 10.61 -9.88 -9.81
CA ASN A 88 9.60 -9.94 -10.88
C ASN A 88 8.95 -11.33 -11.03
N THR A 89 9.34 -12.30 -10.21
CA THR A 89 8.87 -13.69 -10.26
C THR A 89 7.77 -14.02 -9.27
N GLU A 90 7.36 -13.06 -8.43
CA GLU A 90 6.48 -13.27 -7.27
C GLU A 90 4.97 -13.29 -7.59
N THR A 91 4.58 -13.26 -8.87
CA THR A 91 3.16 -13.25 -9.28
C THR A 91 2.35 -14.41 -8.68
N LEU A 92 2.94 -15.60 -8.57
CA LEU A 92 2.24 -16.75 -7.98
C LEU A 92 1.95 -16.54 -6.49
N ARG A 93 2.88 -15.95 -5.75
CA ARG A 93 2.68 -15.62 -4.33
C ARG A 93 1.60 -14.56 -4.16
N PHE A 94 1.58 -13.51 -5.00
CA PHE A 94 0.49 -12.52 -5.01
C PHE A 94 -0.87 -13.21 -5.17
N ARG A 95 -0.98 -14.14 -6.11
CA ARG A 95 -2.22 -14.90 -6.33
C ARG A 95 -2.59 -15.80 -5.14
N GLN A 96 -1.61 -16.41 -4.48
CA GLN A 96 -1.84 -17.24 -3.29
C GLN A 96 -2.39 -16.40 -2.13
N TYR A 97 -1.84 -15.20 -1.92
CA TYR A 97 -2.32 -14.29 -0.87
C TYR A 97 -3.72 -13.77 -1.16
N LEU A 98 -4.00 -13.35 -2.39
CA LEU A 98 -5.36 -12.99 -2.79
C LEU A 98 -6.33 -14.16 -2.58
N GLY A 99 -5.93 -15.37 -2.98
CA GLY A 99 -6.73 -16.59 -2.77
C GLY A 99 -7.02 -16.85 -1.28
N ALA A 100 -6.03 -16.61 -0.41
CA ALA A 100 -6.21 -16.72 1.04
C ALA A 100 -7.23 -15.69 1.55
N GLN A 101 -7.20 -14.44 1.05
CA GLN A 101 -8.18 -13.43 1.42
C GLN A 101 -9.59 -13.77 0.95
N TYR A 102 -9.75 -14.26 -0.27
CA TYR A 102 -11.04 -14.72 -0.77
C TYR A 102 -11.64 -15.88 0.03
N ASN A 103 -10.80 -16.76 0.58
CA ASN A 103 -11.23 -17.89 1.40
C ASN A 103 -11.40 -17.55 2.88
N ASN A 104 -11.01 -16.36 3.32
CA ASN A 104 -11.05 -16.00 4.73
C ASN A 104 -12.48 -15.63 5.16
N LYS A 105 -13.06 -16.45 6.03
CA LYS A 105 -14.41 -16.24 6.56
C LYS A 105 -14.56 -14.94 7.35
N SER A 106 -13.48 -14.41 7.94
CA SER A 106 -13.53 -13.13 8.64
C SER A 106 -13.70 -11.92 7.70
N ASN A 107 -13.65 -12.13 6.38
CA ASN A 107 -13.90 -11.11 5.36
C ASN A 107 -15.38 -11.00 4.97
N ILE A 108 -16.25 -11.86 5.49
CA ILE A 108 -17.70 -11.74 5.32
C ILE A 108 -18.23 -10.64 6.23
N ARG A 109 -19.16 -9.83 5.72
CA ARG A 109 -19.79 -8.73 6.48
C ARG A 109 -20.67 -9.33 7.59
N ASP A 110 -20.39 -8.98 8.84
CA ASP A 110 -21.10 -9.53 10.01
C ASP A 110 -22.62 -9.26 10.00
N ALA A 111 -23.04 -8.16 9.39
CA ALA A 111 -24.46 -7.76 9.29
C ALA A 111 -25.15 -8.26 8.02
N ASP A 112 -24.46 -9.04 7.19
CA ASP A 112 -25.00 -9.47 5.89
C ASP A 112 -25.48 -10.92 5.95
N GLU A 113 -26.81 -11.10 6.07
CA GLU A 113 -27.45 -12.42 6.04
C GLU A 113 -27.17 -13.18 4.72
N LYS A 114 -26.80 -12.48 3.65
CA LYS A 114 -26.46 -13.06 2.35
C LYS A 114 -25.01 -13.54 2.27
N GLY A 115 -24.18 -13.21 3.26
CA GLY A 115 -22.79 -13.65 3.35
C GLY A 115 -21.87 -12.98 2.33
N PHE A 116 -22.17 -11.74 1.90
CA PHE A 116 -21.29 -10.98 1.02
C PHE A 116 -20.02 -10.55 1.75
N ALA A 117 -18.89 -10.56 1.03
CA ALA A 117 -17.62 -10.13 1.58
C ALA A 117 -17.46 -8.60 1.54
N TYR A 118 -16.50 -8.09 2.35
CA TYR A 118 -16.06 -6.72 2.22
C TYR A 118 -15.33 -6.51 0.87
N PRO A 119 -15.46 -5.33 0.23
CA PRO A 119 -14.69 -5.00 -0.96
C PRO A 119 -13.19 -5.02 -0.65
N MET A 120 -12.40 -5.39 -1.64
CA MET A 120 -10.95 -5.54 -1.51
C MET A 120 -10.22 -4.70 -2.54
N VAL A 121 -9.08 -4.12 -2.10
CA VAL A 121 -8.10 -3.46 -2.97
C VAL A 121 -6.73 -4.08 -2.73
N ALA A 122 -6.11 -4.55 -3.80
CA ALA A 122 -4.74 -5.03 -3.75
C ALA A 122 -3.77 -3.88 -4.11
N VAL A 123 -2.79 -3.62 -3.25
CA VAL A 123 -1.75 -2.61 -3.47
C VAL A 123 -0.41 -3.29 -3.64
N TYR A 124 0.24 -3.07 -4.77
CA TYR A 124 1.54 -3.63 -5.10
C TYR A 124 2.60 -2.52 -5.16
N LEU A 125 3.59 -2.58 -4.28
CA LEU A 125 4.78 -1.73 -4.31
C LEU A 125 5.92 -2.55 -4.94
N LEU A 126 6.21 -2.27 -6.21
CA LEU A 126 7.15 -3.07 -7.00
C LEU A 126 8.50 -2.39 -7.13
N GLY A 127 9.57 -3.09 -6.74
CA GLY A 127 10.97 -2.69 -6.97
C GLY A 127 11.44 -2.87 -8.41
N HIS A 128 10.54 -3.27 -9.32
CA HIS A 128 10.83 -3.49 -10.74
C HIS A 128 9.75 -2.86 -11.64
N LYS A 129 10.06 -2.74 -12.93
CA LYS A 129 9.12 -2.24 -13.94
C LYS A 129 8.22 -3.34 -14.46
N VAL A 130 6.98 -3.02 -14.78
CA VAL A 130 5.97 -3.95 -15.32
C VAL A 130 5.87 -3.78 -16.84
N GLY A 131 6.52 -4.69 -17.55
CA GLY A 131 6.47 -4.71 -19.02
C GLY A 131 6.84 -3.35 -19.63
N ASN A 132 5.97 -2.84 -20.51
CA ASN A 132 6.15 -1.56 -21.21
C ASN A 132 5.36 -0.40 -20.56
N ILE A 133 4.78 -0.58 -19.37
CA ILE A 133 4.05 0.46 -18.66
C ILE A 133 5.05 1.52 -18.17
N LYS A 134 4.82 2.77 -18.58
CA LYS A 134 5.72 3.91 -18.28
C LYS A 134 5.25 4.74 -17.09
N GLU A 135 4.02 4.58 -16.69
CA GLU A 135 3.39 5.29 -15.58
C GLU A 135 3.91 4.73 -14.25
N PRO A 136 4.39 5.60 -13.33
CA PRO A 136 4.87 5.14 -12.03
C PRO A 136 3.77 4.52 -11.16
N ILE A 137 2.50 4.89 -11.42
CA ILE A 137 1.35 4.40 -10.68
C ILE A 137 0.24 4.03 -11.67
N VAL A 138 -0.28 2.82 -11.54
CA VAL A 138 -1.37 2.29 -12.37
C VAL A 138 -2.51 1.83 -11.48
N TYR A 139 -3.73 2.25 -11.84
CA TYR A 139 -4.97 1.77 -11.22
C TYR A 139 -5.61 0.76 -12.15
N VAL A 140 -5.87 -0.44 -11.64
CA VAL A 140 -6.59 -1.49 -12.34
C VAL A 140 -7.97 -1.59 -11.73
N ASN A 141 -8.95 -1.11 -12.48
CA ASN A 141 -10.36 -1.16 -12.10
C ASN A 141 -11.10 -2.10 -13.05
N HIS A 142 -12.27 -2.55 -12.63
CA HIS A 142 -13.16 -3.34 -13.49
C HIS A 142 -14.49 -2.61 -13.66
N ASP A 143 -15.10 -2.83 -14.82
CA ASP A 143 -16.48 -2.42 -15.12
C ASP A 143 -17.32 -3.66 -15.38
N VAL A 144 -18.63 -3.54 -15.15
CA VAL A 144 -19.61 -4.59 -15.44
C VAL A 144 -20.31 -4.24 -16.74
N PHE A 145 -20.43 -5.20 -17.64
CA PHE A 145 -21.06 -5.02 -18.95
C PHE A 145 -22.26 -5.95 -19.09
N ASP A 146 -23.31 -5.48 -19.77
CA ASP A 146 -24.38 -6.33 -20.24
C ASP A 146 -23.90 -7.23 -21.39
N TYR A 147 -24.77 -8.15 -21.86
CA TYR A 147 -24.44 -9.07 -22.95
C TYR A 147 -24.26 -8.37 -24.32
N ASN A 148 -24.65 -7.10 -24.46
CA ASN A 148 -24.42 -6.29 -25.68
C ASN A 148 -23.11 -5.47 -25.57
N GLY A 149 -22.41 -5.50 -24.44
CA GLY A 149 -21.20 -4.74 -24.20
C GLY A 149 -21.44 -3.32 -23.71
N ASN A 150 -22.63 -2.98 -23.23
CA ASN A 150 -22.89 -1.70 -22.59
C ASN A 150 -22.51 -1.76 -21.10
N VAL A 151 -21.94 -0.67 -20.57
CA VAL A 151 -21.63 -0.55 -19.15
C VAL A 151 -22.93 -0.59 -18.35
N VAL A 152 -22.94 -1.42 -17.29
CA VAL A 152 -24.02 -1.46 -16.30
C VAL A 152 -23.67 -0.46 -15.22
N GLU A 153 -24.44 0.62 -15.11
CA GLU A 153 -24.24 1.64 -14.07
C GLU A 153 -24.31 1.00 -12.68
N ASP A 154 -23.36 1.36 -11.83
CA ASP A 154 -23.20 0.84 -10.46
C ASP A 154 -23.01 -0.71 -10.34
N GLY A 155 -22.88 -1.42 -11.47
CA GLY A 155 -22.69 -2.86 -11.46
C GLY A 155 -21.45 -3.33 -10.71
N ASN A 156 -20.38 -2.52 -10.71
CA ASN A 156 -19.13 -2.79 -10.01
C ASN A 156 -19.19 -2.56 -8.50
N THR A 157 -20.23 -1.89 -7.98
CA THR A 157 -20.48 -1.67 -6.54
C THR A 157 -21.58 -2.58 -5.99
N GLU A 158 -22.13 -3.45 -6.85
CA GLU A 158 -23.10 -4.46 -6.42
C GLU A 158 -22.41 -5.47 -5.48
N PRO A 159 -22.97 -5.76 -4.26
CA PRO A 159 -22.30 -6.56 -3.25
C PRO A 159 -21.82 -7.95 -3.69
N PHE A 160 -22.56 -8.62 -4.56
CA PHE A 160 -22.15 -9.91 -5.11
C PHE A 160 -20.92 -9.78 -5.99
N VAL A 161 -20.89 -8.77 -6.87
CA VAL A 161 -19.74 -8.50 -7.77
C VAL A 161 -18.52 -8.12 -6.95
N GLU A 162 -18.68 -7.22 -5.96
CA GLU A 162 -17.59 -6.83 -5.05
C GLU A 162 -17.01 -8.00 -4.26
N SER A 163 -17.85 -8.98 -3.88
CA SER A 163 -17.39 -10.17 -3.15
C SER A 163 -16.49 -11.07 -3.98
N LEU A 164 -16.57 -11.00 -5.32
CA LEU A 164 -15.87 -11.88 -6.25
C LEU A 164 -14.75 -11.19 -7.02
N THR A 165 -14.60 -9.88 -6.88
CA THR A 165 -13.64 -9.07 -7.61
C THR A 165 -12.80 -8.21 -6.67
N HIS A 166 -11.74 -7.61 -7.19
CA HIS A 166 -10.95 -6.59 -6.48
C HIS A 166 -10.35 -5.61 -7.48
N ASN A 167 -10.15 -4.39 -7.02
CA ASN A 167 -9.35 -3.40 -7.73
C ASN A 167 -7.89 -3.52 -7.28
N SER A 168 -6.98 -3.03 -8.12
CA SER A 168 -5.55 -3.04 -7.79
C SER A 168 -4.90 -1.69 -8.04
N ILE A 169 -3.89 -1.38 -7.22
CA ILE A 169 -3.01 -0.22 -7.37
C ILE A 169 -1.59 -0.77 -7.50
N ILE A 170 -0.93 -0.44 -8.59
CA ILE A 170 0.43 -0.89 -8.88
C ILE A 170 1.33 0.33 -8.84
N VAL A 171 2.31 0.34 -7.95
CA VAL A 171 3.34 1.37 -7.84
C VAL A 171 4.67 0.79 -8.32
N GLN A 172 5.24 1.38 -9.36
CA GLN A 172 6.56 1.03 -9.91
C GLN A 172 7.61 1.95 -9.32
N ILE A 173 8.24 1.56 -8.20
CA ILE A 173 9.23 2.37 -7.48
C ILE A 173 10.34 2.91 -8.39
N PRO A 174 10.90 2.11 -9.35
CA PRO A 174 11.95 2.61 -10.25
C PRO A 174 11.52 3.72 -11.23
N LEU A 175 10.22 4.02 -11.31
CA LEU A 175 9.68 5.10 -12.15
C LEU A 175 9.29 6.34 -11.33
N LEU A 176 9.39 6.29 -9.99
CA LEU A 176 9.21 7.46 -9.15
C LEU A 176 10.35 8.46 -9.39
N GLN A 177 10.01 9.76 -9.46
CA GLN A 177 10.95 10.83 -9.80
C GLN A 177 11.05 11.88 -8.68
N GLY A 178 10.57 11.54 -7.45
CA GLY A 178 10.59 12.46 -6.30
C GLY A 178 9.75 13.73 -6.51
N ASN A 179 8.78 13.70 -7.42
CA ASN A 179 7.84 14.79 -7.62
C ASN A 179 6.96 14.94 -6.39
N VAL A 180 6.54 16.18 -6.09
CA VAL A 180 5.73 16.54 -4.92
C VAL A 180 4.58 17.49 -5.30
N ASN A 181 4.09 17.41 -6.55
CA ASN A 181 3.09 18.33 -7.09
C ASN A 181 1.68 18.09 -6.52
N ASN A 182 1.42 16.88 -6.05
CA ASN A 182 0.14 16.50 -5.45
C ASN A 182 0.36 15.57 -4.25
N ARG A 183 -0.71 15.29 -3.50
CA ARG A 183 -0.66 14.46 -2.29
C ARG A 183 -0.08 13.07 -2.52
N LEU A 184 -0.46 12.41 -3.62
CA LEU A 184 0.01 11.07 -3.95
C LEU A 184 1.51 11.08 -4.26
N GLU A 185 1.97 12.04 -5.05
CA GLU A 185 3.40 12.21 -5.35
C GLU A 185 4.20 12.53 -4.08
N LYS A 186 3.71 13.43 -3.22
CA LYS A 186 4.34 13.72 -1.92
C LYS A 186 4.52 12.45 -1.08
N VAL A 187 3.48 11.63 -0.94
CA VAL A 187 3.53 10.39 -0.18
C VAL A 187 4.50 9.38 -0.79
N LEU A 188 4.49 9.22 -2.11
CA LEU A 188 5.34 8.23 -2.77
C LEU A 188 6.80 8.70 -2.95
N SER A 189 7.09 9.99 -2.81
CA SER A 189 8.45 10.51 -2.94
C SER A 189 9.41 9.99 -1.87
N VAL A 190 8.91 9.50 -0.72
CA VAL A 190 9.75 8.86 0.30
C VAL A 190 10.25 7.47 -0.13
N PHE A 191 9.72 6.91 -1.21
CA PHE A 191 10.18 5.65 -1.82
C PHE A 191 11.11 5.87 -3.02
N ASP A 192 11.39 7.11 -3.39
CA ASP A 192 12.22 7.43 -4.55
C ASP A 192 13.69 7.08 -4.28
N GLN A 193 14.17 6.06 -4.97
CA GLN A 193 15.52 5.53 -4.82
C GLN A 193 16.61 6.39 -5.46
N THR A 194 16.26 7.44 -6.20
CA THR A 194 17.24 8.41 -6.68
C THR A 194 17.84 9.26 -5.55
N ASN A 195 17.22 9.24 -4.38
CA ASN A 195 17.66 9.93 -3.16
C ASN A 195 18.58 9.08 -2.26
N VAL A 196 18.98 7.89 -2.68
CA VAL A 196 19.89 7.01 -1.90
C VAL A 196 21.21 7.72 -1.63
N GLU A 197 21.68 7.64 -0.37
CA GLU A 197 22.98 8.19 0.05
C GLU A 197 23.94 7.08 0.48
N GLY A 198 25.18 7.17 0.00
CA GLY A 198 26.26 6.24 0.34
C GLY A 198 26.27 4.96 -0.49
N ASP A 199 27.08 3.99 -0.04
CA ASP A 199 27.27 2.70 -0.72
C ASP A 199 26.19 1.68 -0.38
N THR A 200 25.42 1.94 0.69
CA THR A 200 24.28 1.12 1.12
C THR A 200 22.98 1.80 0.72
N GLN A 201 21.94 1.01 0.42
CA GLN A 201 20.62 1.57 0.08
C GLN A 201 19.79 1.95 1.32
N GLN A 202 20.38 1.90 2.51
CA GLN A 202 19.67 2.02 3.80
C GLN A 202 19.16 3.42 4.13
N VAL A 203 19.77 4.45 3.57
CA VAL A 203 19.46 5.85 3.88
C VAL A 203 19.12 6.64 2.64
N LEU A 204 18.05 7.44 2.74
CA LEU A 204 17.66 8.41 1.75
C LEU A 204 17.93 9.83 2.25
N LYS A 205 18.32 10.71 1.34
CA LYS A 205 18.54 12.14 1.57
C LYS A 205 17.35 12.93 1.03
N ILE A 206 16.55 13.50 1.92
CA ILE A 206 15.30 14.18 1.57
C ILE A 206 15.36 15.63 2.00
N ASP A 207 14.89 16.53 1.13
CA ASP A 207 14.68 17.93 1.49
C ASP A 207 13.31 18.13 2.14
N GLU A 208 13.33 18.28 3.47
CA GLU A 208 12.13 18.45 4.31
C GLU A 208 11.33 19.70 3.94
N ASP A 209 11.97 20.76 3.43
CA ASP A 209 11.28 22.00 3.06
C ASP A 209 10.22 21.81 1.97
N LYS A 210 10.34 20.75 1.16
CA LYS A 210 9.32 20.35 0.18
C LYS A 210 7.98 19.92 0.80
N TYR A 211 7.96 19.65 2.10
CA TYR A 211 6.81 19.14 2.85
C TYR A 211 6.35 20.12 3.94
N ALA A 212 6.87 21.35 3.97
CA ALA A 212 6.61 22.32 5.03
C ALA A 212 5.11 22.67 5.20
N ASP A 213 4.32 22.49 4.15
CA ASP A 213 2.86 22.71 4.13
C ASP A 213 2.05 21.44 4.52
N ASP A 214 2.72 20.34 4.88
CA ASP A 214 2.09 19.02 5.05
C ASP A 214 2.54 18.35 6.37
N ASN A 215 1.79 18.61 7.43
CA ASN A 215 2.08 18.08 8.77
C ASN A 215 2.12 16.54 8.86
N ASP A 216 1.40 15.83 8.00
CA ASP A 216 1.40 14.37 8.00
C ASP A 216 2.68 13.86 7.34
N MET A 217 3.11 14.50 6.25
CA MET A 217 4.39 14.13 5.62
C MET A 217 5.58 14.50 6.49
N LEU A 218 5.56 15.64 7.18
CA LEU A 218 6.58 15.95 8.18
C LEU A 218 6.64 14.89 9.28
N TYR A 219 5.49 14.41 9.75
CA TYR A 219 5.44 13.31 10.71
C TYR A 219 6.04 12.00 10.17
N VAL A 220 5.74 11.65 8.91
CA VAL A 220 6.37 10.50 8.22
C VAL A 220 7.89 10.65 8.19
N LEU A 221 8.40 11.82 7.77
CA LEU A 221 9.84 12.07 7.69
C LEU A 221 10.51 12.00 9.06
N HIS A 222 9.92 12.57 10.10
CA HIS A 222 10.44 12.48 11.47
C HIS A 222 10.49 11.03 11.97
N LYS A 223 9.47 10.23 11.66
CA LYS A 223 9.43 8.80 12.02
C LYS A 223 10.54 8.02 11.29
N LEU A 224 10.74 8.27 10.00
CA LEU A 224 11.82 7.65 9.21
C LEU A 224 13.21 8.13 9.66
N THR A 225 13.36 9.40 10.08
CA THR A 225 14.62 9.91 10.67
C THR A 225 14.93 9.20 11.98
N ALA A 226 13.93 8.99 12.83
CA ALA A 226 14.08 8.23 14.07
C ALA A 226 14.48 6.77 13.80
N ALA A 227 13.91 6.14 12.76
CA ALA A 227 14.29 4.80 12.33
C ALA A 227 15.75 4.74 11.86
N ALA A 228 16.23 5.72 11.09
CA ALA A 228 17.63 5.80 10.66
C ALA A 228 18.61 5.93 11.82
N ALA A 229 18.21 6.59 12.90
CA ALA A 229 19.02 6.75 14.11
C ALA A 229 19.01 5.50 15.02
N ASN A 230 18.06 4.58 14.84
CA ASN A 230 17.89 3.39 15.68
C ASN A 230 18.88 2.29 15.29
N SER A 231 19.67 1.79 16.27
CA SER A 231 20.68 0.76 16.03
C SER A 231 20.09 -0.61 15.69
N GLU A 232 18.96 -0.97 16.28
CA GLU A 232 18.25 -2.22 15.98
C GLU A 232 17.72 -2.21 14.56
N MET A 233 17.07 -1.12 14.15
CA MET A 233 16.59 -0.95 12.78
C MET A 233 17.72 -1.05 11.74
N ARG A 234 18.89 -0.48 12.04
CA ARG A 234 20.07 -0.61 11.16
C ARG A 234 20.58 -2.05 11.08
N GLN A 235 20.52 -2.77 12.21
CA GLN A 235 20.89 -4.19 12.21
C GLN A 235 19.91 -5.02 11.37
N ASP A 236 18.61 -4.76 11.47
CA ASP A 236 17.59 -5.43 10.68
C ASP A 236 17.80 -5.17 9.17
N MET A 237 18.05 -3.92 8.78
CA MET A 237 18.38 -3.59 7.38
C MET A 237 19.66 -4.29 6.89
N ASN A 238 20.71 -4.44 7.75
CA ASN A 238 21.90 -5.20 7.38
C ASN A 238 21.59 -6.68 7.12
N VAL A 239 20.69 -7.28 7.90
CA VAL A 239 20.26 -8.67 7.69
C VAL A 239 19.46 -8.81 6.39
N GLU A 240 18.70 -7.79 6.02
CA GLU A 240 17.98 -7.77 4.75
C GLU A 240 18.91 -7.59 3.52
N ASP A 241 20.10 -7.02 3.70
CA ASP A 241 21.13 -6.86 2.65
C ASP A 241 21.96 -8.13 2.41
N GLU A 242 21.97 -9.13 3.35
CA GLU A 242 22.71 -10.41 3.25
C GLU A 242 21.94 -11.46 2.44
#